data_379983c2e09c4a07100df537896e9929
#
_entry.id   379983c2e09c4a07100df537896e9929
#
_cell.length_a   1.000
_cell.length_b   1.000
_cell.length_c   1.000
_cell.angle_alpha   90.00
_cell.angle_beta   90.00
_cell.angle_gamma   90.00
#
_symmetry.space_group_name_H-M   'P 1'
#
loop_
_entity.id
_entity.type
_entity.pdbx_description
1 polymer ?
#
loop_
_entity_poly.entity_id
_entity_poly.type
_entity_poly.pdbx_seq_one_letter_code
_entity_poly.pdbx_strand_id
1 'polypeptide(L)' 'IKCDPHEYKYISTRPIHPSQRPIHDMPNHIKLRVRENYELYQWLLFYGDKIEIISPEHIREEFQHILQRMMRMYE' A
#
# COMPACT_ATOMS: atom_id res chain seq x y z
N ILE A 1 -5.56 1.94 1.50
CA ILE A 1 -4.83 0.65 1.45
C ILE A 1 -5.59 -0.39 2.25
N LYS A 2 -5.80 -1.55 1.65
CA LYS A 2 -6.33 -2.71 2.32
C LYS A 2 -5.15 -3.60 2.72
N CYS A 3 -5.13 -4.07 3.96
CA CYS A 3 -4.05 -4.91 4.46
C CYS A 3 -4.54 -6.33 4.70
N ASP A 4 -3.64 -7.30 4.52
CA ASP A 4 -3.81 -8.62 5.08
C ASP A 4 -4.08 -8.47 6.59
N PRO A 5 -5.02 -9.26 7.19
CA PRO A 5 -5.34 -9.10 8.62
C PRO A 5 -4.16 -9.22 9.56
N HIS A 6 -3.23 -10.11 9.28
CA HIS A 6 -2.03 -10.26 10.09
C HIS A 6 -1.14 -9.03 9.98
N GLU A 7 -0.95 -8.54 8.76
CA GLU A 7 -0.14 -7.35 8.51
C GLU A 7 -0.79 -6.11 9.10
N TYR A 8 -2.13 -6.05 9.10
CA TYR A 8 -2.85 -4.94 9.70
C TYR A 8 -2.52 -4.79 11.19
N LYS A 9 -2.46 -5.90 11.92
CA LYS A 9 -2.08 -5.87 13.33
C LYS A 9 -0.68 -5.29 13.51
N TYR A 10 0.25 -5.73 12.68
CA TYR A 10 1.62 -5.27 12.74
C TYR A 10 1.73 -3.77 12.42
N ILE A 11 1.09 -3.34 11.35
CA ILE A 11 1.10 -1.95 10.91
C ILE A 11 0.41 -1.04 11.93
N SER A 12 -0.62 -1.53 12.63
CA SER A 12 -1.32 -0.76 13.66
C SER A 12 -0.41 -0.39 14.81
N THR A 13 0.54 -1.26 15.16
CA THR A 13 1.52 -0.97 16.22
C THR A 13 2.77 -0.27 15.71
N ARG A 14 3.05 -0.39 14.41
CA ARG A 14 4.20 0.25 13.76
C ARG A 14 3.73 0.95 12.49
N PRO A 15 3.13 2.13 12.62
CA PRO A 15 2.56 2.83 11.47
C PRO A 15 3.58 3.07 10.35
N ILE A 16 3.12 2.94 9.12
CA ILE A 16 3.93 3.22 7.93
C ILE A 16 4.33 4.70 7.89
N HIS A 17 3.42 5.57 8.36
CA HIS A 17 3.60 7.01 8.30
C HIS A 17 2.80 7.64 9.44
N PRO A 18 3.24 8.78 10.00
CA PRO A 18 2.51 9.46 11.07
C PRO A 18 1.06 9.81 10.74
N SER A 19 0.74 9.97 9.46
CA SER A 19 -0.61 10.29 9.01
C SER A 19 -1.56 9.08 8.99
N GLN A 20 -1.04 7.90 9.25
CA GLN A 20 -1.84 6.67 9.16
C GLN A 20 -3.05 6.72 10.08
N ARG A 21 -4.22 6.41 9.54
CA ARG A 21 -5.48 6.33 10.28
C ARG A 21 -6.29 5.15 9.78
N PRO A 22 -7.03 4.48 10.67
CA PRO A 22 -7.97 3.46 10.22
C PRO A 22 -9.12 4.11 9.46
N ILE A 23 -9.75 3.33 8.58
CA ILE A 23 -10.95 3.78 7.89
C ILE A 23 -12.14 3.19 8.61
N HIS A 24 -13.07 4.08 9.05
CA HIS A 24 -14.26 3.66 9.78
C HIS A 24 -15.10 2.70 8.93
N ASP A 25 -15.62 1.65 9.56
CA ASP A 25 -16.45 0.62 8.94
C ASP A 25 -15.79 -0.20 7.82
N MET A 26 -14.46 -0.08 7.67
CA MET A 26 -13.73 -0.88 6.69
C MET A 26 -12.61 -1.64 7.38
N PRO A 27 -12.88 -2.89 7.82
CA PRO A 27 -11.85 -3.69 8.52
C PRO A 27 -10.58 -3.83 7.68
N ASN A 28 -9.44 -3.73 8.35
CA ASN A 28 -8.12 -3.92 7.74
C ASN A 28 -7.76 -2.89 6.67
N HIS A 29 -8.48 -1.77 6.65
CA HIS A 29 -8.17 -0.66 5.75
C HIS A 29 -7.54 0.49 6.52
N ILE A 30 -6.56 1.13 5.91
CA ILE A 30 -5.94 2.34 6.46
C ILE A 30 -5.89 3.41 5.39
N LYS A 31 -5.85 4.65 5.82
CA LYS A 31 -5.58 5.76 4.92
C LYS A 31 -4.31 6.46 5.35
N LEU A 32 -3.59 6.97 4.37
CA LEU A 32 -2.37 7.72 4.57
C LEU A 32 -2.48 9.03 3.81
N ARG A 33 -1.88 10.07 4.37
CA ARG A 33 -1.75 11.34 3.67
C ARG A 33 -0.26 11.55 3.43
N VAL A 34 0.18 11.18 2.25
CA VAL A 34 1.60 11.17 1.88
C VAL A 34 1.77 11.82 0.51
N ARG A 35 3.01 12.26 0.25
CA ARG A 35 3.35 12.80 -1.05
C ARG A 35 3.60 11.65 -2.01
N GLU A 36 3.06 11.77 -3.23
CA GLU A 36 3.36 10.80 -4.28
C GLU A 36 4.78 11.08 -4.80
N ASN A 37 5.65 10.09 -4.63
CA ASN A 37 7.03 10.15 -5.09
C ASN A 37 7.60 8.74 -5.21
N TYR A 38 8.84 8.66 -5.66
CA TYR A 38 9.51 7.38 -5.83
C TYR A 38 9.56 6.56 -4.52
N GLU A 39 9.82 7.24 -3.41
CA GLU A 39 9.91 6.56 -2.10
C GLU A 39 8.60 5.91 -1.69
N LEU A 40 7.48 6.55 -2.01
CA LEU A 40 6.17 5.97 -1.72
C LEU A 40 6.04 4.60 -2.37
N TYR A 41 6.39 4.51 -3.65
CA TYR A 41 6.28 3.23 -4.37
C TYR A 41 7.26 2.19 -3.83
N GLN A 42 8.42 2.61 -3.37
CA GLN A 42 9.37 1.71 -2.72
C GLN A 42 8.79 1.13 -1.44
N TRP A 43 8.13 1.95 -0.64
CA TRP A 43 7.46 1.49 0.58
C TRP A 43 6.37 0.48 0.26
N LEU A 44 5.55 0.80 -0.74
CA LEU A 44 4.45 -0.09 -1.12
C LEU A 44 4.96 -1.44 -1.61
N LEU A 45 6.04 -1.42 -2.37
CA LEU A 45 6.69 -2.65 -2.83
C LEU A 45 7.25 -3.47 -1.68
N PHE A 46 7.75 -2.80 -0.64
CA PHE A 46 8.29 -3.48 0.53
C PHE A 46 7.25 -4.40 1.18
N TYR A 47 6.00 -3.97 1.22
CA TYR A 47 4.94 -4.78 1.83
C TYR A 47 4.43 -5.89 0.91
N GLY A 48 4.77 -5.82 -0.37
CA GLY A 48 4.49 -6.89 -1.32
C GLY A 48 3.01 -7.23 -1.42
N ASP A 49 2.71 -8.51 -1.31
CA ASP A 49 1.35 -9.01 -1.43
C ASP A 49 0.53 -8.88 -0.15
N LYS A 50 1.06 -8.22 0.87
CA LYS A 50 0.37 -8.03 2.15
C LYS A 50 -0.56 -6.83 2.16
N ILE A 51 -0.45 -5.96 1.17
CA ILE A 51 -1.29 -4.78 1.05
C ILE A 51 -1.86 -4.68 -0.37
N GLU A 52 -2.98 -3.99 -0.48
CA GLU A 52 -3.59 -3.67 -1.77
C GLU A 52 -3.90 -2.18 -1.80
N ILE A 53 -3.48 -1.50 -2.85
CA ILE A 53 -3.80 -0.08 -3.05
C ILE A 53 -5.20 0.00 -3.60
N ILE A 54 -6.11 0.64 -2.84
CA ILE A 54 -7.50 0.78 -3.25
C ILE A 54 -7.71 2.09 -3.97
N SER A 55 -7.17 3.17 -3.44
CA SER A 55 -7.32 4.52 -4.01
C SER A 55 -6.15 5.39 -3.58
N PRO A 56 -5.91 6.51 -4.25
CA PRO A 56 -6.61 6.98 -5.44
C PRO A 56 -6.26 6.16 -6.68
N GLU A 57 -7.11 6.25 -7.69
CA GLU A 57 -7.00 5.43 -8.91
C GLU A 57 -5.64 5.58 -9.60
N HIS A 58 -5.13 6.80 -9.71
CA HIS A 58 -3.86 7.01 -10.43
C HIS A 58 -2.67 6.35 -9.72
N ILE A 59 -2.68 6.26 -8.40
CA ILE A 59 -1.64 5.56 -7.65
C ILE A 59 -1.77 4.05 -7.86
N ARG A 60 -3.01 3.55 -7.81
CA ARG A 60 -3.28 2.14 -8.07
C ARG A 60 -2.81 1.73 -9.46
N GLU A 61 -3.13 2.54 -10.46
CA GLU A 61 -2.72 2.26 -11.84
C GLU A 61 -1.20 2.28 -12.02
N GLU A 62 -0.54 3.28 -11.44
CA GLU A 62 0.92 3.36 -11.53
C GLU A 62 1.57 2.15 -10.86
N PHE A 63 1.04 1.72 -9.72
CA PHE A 63 1.57 0.55 -9.04
C PHE A 63 1.37 -0.72 -9.88
N GLN A 64 0.22 -0.83 -10.56
CA GLN A 64 -0.02 -1.94 -11.50
C GLN A 64 1.03 -1.95 -12.62
N HIS A 65 1.37 -0.78 -13.16
CA HIS A 65 2.40 -0.68 -14.21
C HIS A 65 3.77 -1.14 -13.69
N ILE A 66 4.11 -0.78 -12.45
CA ILE A 66 5.35 -1.22 -11.83
C ILE A 66 5.38 -2.74 -11.73
N LEU A 67 4.28 -3.33 -11.25
CA LEU A 67 4.17 -4.77 -11.11
C LEU A 67 4.29 -5.49 -12.46
N GLN A 68 3.68 -4.94 -13.50
CA GLN A 68 3.76 -5.50 -14.83
C GLN A 68 5.19 -5.48 -15.37
N ARG A 69 5.92 -4.37 -15.16
CA ARG A 69 7.33 -4.29 -15.54
C ARG A 69 8.17 -5.31 -14.79
N MET A 70 7.89 -5.50 -13.51
CA MET A 70 8.59 -6.50 -12.71
C MET A 70 8.31 -7.91 -13.22
N MET A 71 7.06 -8.20 -13.54
CA MET A 71 6.67 -9.51 -14.05
C MET A 71 7.42 -9.84 -15.34
N ARG A 72 7.58 -8.85 -16.23
CA ARG A 72 8.30 -9.05 -17.50
C ARG A 72 9.74 -9.44 -17.31
N MET A 73 10.36 -9.05 -16.20
CA MET A 73 11.75 -9.40 -15.91
C MET A 73 11.92 -10.89 -15.66
N TYR A 74 10.84 -11.59 -15.33
CA TYR A 74 10.88 -13.01 -14.98
C TYR A 74 10.15 -13.90 -15.98
N GLU A 75 9.74 -13.34 -17.09
CA GLU A 75 9.11 -14.09 -18.17
C GLU A 75 10.14 -14.70 -19.12
#